data_f3844798491cbecff050d8034e3e60a0
#
_entry.id   f3844798491cbecff050d8034e3e60a0
#
_cell.length_a   1.000
_cell.length_b   1.000
_cell.length_c   1.000
_cell.angle_alpha   90.00
_cell.angle_beta   90.00
_cell.angle_gamma   90.00
#
_symmetry.space_group_name_H-M   'P 1'
#
loop_
_entity.id
_entity.type
_entity.pdbx_description
1 polymer ?
#
loop_
_entity_poly.entity_id
_entity_poly.type
_entity_poly.pdbx_seq_one_letter_code
_entity_poly.pdbx_strand_id
1 'polypeptide(L)'
;QKLSDLLLYGVFVGSMPSSSFWLKNYNLLLINLXILSINGLVTNIVKYGIGRQRPYSFYQTNIDDDESYKSFFSGHTSTAFALGTSTAKMLCNYTSFNTKAIWASTLSLATATGYLRIAADKHYFTDVLVGAIIGSTVGHIAFEKLHRRYNKKISNSPYLPRFSYSPFNIYLIVPL
;
A
#
# COMPACT_ATOMS: atom_id res chain seq x y z
N GLN A 1 -19.92 3.54 2.60
CA GLN A 1 -19.18 3.04 1.42
C GLN A 1 -18.42 4.16 0.72
N LYS A 2 -19.10 5.22 0.23
CA LYS A 2 -18.47 6.34 -0.50
C LYS A 2 -17.28 6.95 0.26
N LEU A 3 -17.40 7.09 1.59
CA LEU A 3 -16.33 7.68 2.41
C LEU A 3 -15.09 6.74 2.49
N SER A 4 -15.30 5.42 2.59
CA SER A 4 -14.18 4.47 2.59
C SER A 4 -13.47 4.41 1.23
N ASP A 5 -14.25 4.55 0.16
CA ASP A 5 -13.70 4.61 -1.21
C ASP A 5 -12.89 5.91 -1.38
N LEU A 6 -13.42 7.04 -0.88
CA LEU A 6 -12.74 8.33 -0.89
C LEU A 6 -11.41 8.29 -0.08
N LEU A 7 -11.42 7.67 1.11
CA LEU A 7 -10.18 7.52 1.90
C LEU A 7 -9.16 6.64 1.19
N LEU A 8 -9.61 5.55 0.57
CA LEU A 8 -8.70 4.70 -0.21
C LEU A 8 -8.11 5.50 -1.39
N TYR A 9 -8.92 6.29 -2.09
CA TYR A 9 -8.42 7.20 -3.14
C TYR A 9 -7.42 8.21 -2.57
N GLY A 10 -7.68 8.73 -1.36
CA GLY A 10 -6.76 9.63 -0.66
C GLY A 10 -5.40 8.98 -0.39
N VAL A 11 -5.41 7.74 0.11
CA VAL A 11 -4.17 6.95 0.31
C VAL A 11 -3.47 6.73 -1.04
N PHE A 12 -4.22 6.40 -2.08
CA PHE A 12 -3.71 6.15 -3.42
C PHE A 12 -3.09 7.43 -4.00
N VAL A 13 -3.86 8.52 -4.00
CA VAL A 13 -3.42 9.83 -4.50
C VAL A 13 -2.23 10.36 -3.67
N GLY A 14 -2.22 10.14 -2.36
CA GLY A 14 -1.10 10.53 -1.50
C GLY A 14 0.17 9.75 -1.77
N SER A 15 0.08 8.44 -2.04
CA SER A 15 1.24 7.57 -2.27
C SER A 15 1.90 7.81 -3.64
N MET A 16 1.10 8.12 -4.67
CA MET A 16 1.60 8.29 -6.04
C MET A 16 2.38 9.61 -6.24
N PRO A 17 1.82 10.80 -5.90
CA PRO A 17 2.57 12.04 -6.01
C PRO A 17 3.76 12.13 -5.07
N SER A 18 3.69 11.53 -3.86
CA SER A 18 4.85 11.54 -2.96
C SER A 18 6.04 10.84 -3.60
N SER A 19 5.80 9.77 -4.39
CA SER A 19 6.88 9.05 -5.06
C SER A 19 7.39 9.75 -6.32
N SER A 20 6.50 10.32 -7.14
CA SER A 20 6.90 10.87 -8.44
C SER A 20 7.17 12.38 -8.41
N PHE A 21 6.36 13.14 -7.70
CA PHE A 21 6.45 14.61 -7.71
C PHE A 21 7.41 15.14 -6.63
N TRP A 22 7.19 14.72 -5.37
CA TRP A 22 8.01 15.22 -4.24
C TRP A 22 9.42 14.65 -4.23
N LEU A 23 9.56 13.36 -4.53
CA LEU A 23 10.86 12.68 -4.51
C LEU A 23 11.54 12.65 -5.88
N LYS A 24 10.86 13.11 -6.93
CA LYS A 24 11.36 13.14 -8.33
C LYS A 24 11.93 11.79 -8.76
N ASN A 25 11.28 10.70 -8.33
CA ASN A 25 11.78 9.35 -8.56
C ASN A 25 10.66 8.43 -9.05
N TYR A 26 10.54 8.30 -10.37
CA TYR A 26 9.51 7.50 -11.03
C TYR A 26 9.62 6.01 -10.69
N ASN A 27 10.78 5.52 -10.26
CA ASN A 27 10.94 4.12 -9.89
C ASN A 27 10.21 3.78 -8.59
N LEU A 28 10.07 4.75 -7.68
CA LEU A 28 9.26 4.57 -6.47
C LEU A 28 7.77 4.44 -6.82
N LEU A 29 7.32 5.14 -7.86
CA LEU A 29 5.96 4.96 -8.40
C LEU A 29 5.78 3.53 -8.93
N LEU A 30 6.74 3.04 -9.73
CA LEU A 30 6.68 1.67 -10.26
C LEU A 30 6.68 0.63 -9.14
N ILE A 31 7.42 0.86 -8.05
CA ILE A 31 7.41 -0.01 -6.86
C ILE A 31 6.00 -0.05 -6.25
N ASN A 32 5.34 1.09 -6.10
CA ASN A 32 3.97 1.15 -5.56
C ASN A 32 2.97 0.45 -6.48
N LEU A 33 3.11 0.60 -7.78
CA LEU A 33 2.30 -0.15 -8.75
C LEU A 33 2.51 -1.67 -8.66
N UNK A 34 3.56 -2.07 -8.40
CA UNK A 34 3.88 -3.35 -8.20
C UNK A 34 3.35 -3.92 -7.01
N ILE A 35 3.40 -3.18 -6.01
CA ILE A 35 2.80 -3.59 -4.74
C ILE A 35 1.28 -3.75 -4.89
N LEU A 36 0.64 -2.80 -5.54
CA LEU A 36 -0.79 -2.86 -5.83
C LEU A 36 -1.17 -4.12 -6.62
N SER A 37 -0.39 -4.45 -7.64
CA SER A 37 -0.65 -5.62 -8.49
C SER A 37 -0.53 -6.92 -7.68
N ILE A 38 0.54 -7.05 -6.88
CA ILE A 38 0.76 -8.22 -6.01
C ILE A 38 -0.38 -8.33 -4.99
N ASN A 39 -0.71 -7.23 -4.33
CA ASN A 39 -1.76 -7.21 -3.31
C ASN A 39 -3.14 -7.53 -3.92
N GLY A 40 -3.42 -6.98 -5.09
CA GLY A 40 -4.66 -7.26 -5.83
C GLY A 40 -4.78 -8.73 -6.22
N LEU A 41 -3.69 -9.31 -6.72
CA LEU A 41 -3.65 -10.74 -7.08
C LEU A 41 -3.92 -11.63 -5.86
N VAL A 42 -3.22 -11.39 -4.75
CA VAL A 42 -3.41 -12.15 -3.49
C VAL A 42 -4.85 -12.01 -3.01
N THR A 43 -5.38 -10.78 -3.01
CA THR A 43 -6.75 -10.49 -2.57
C THR A 43 -7.77 -11.27 -3.41
N ASN A 44 -7.63 -11.25 -4.73
CA ASN A 44 -8.59 -11.92 -5.61
C ASN A 44 -8.53 -13.44 -5.48
N ILE A 45 -7.33 -14.02 -5.43
CA ILE A 45 -7.17 -15.48 -5.22
C ILE A 45 -7.92 -15.92 -3.94
N VAL A 46 -7.72 -15.18 -2.85
CA VAL A 46 -8.33 -15.53 -1.55
C VAL A 46 -9.86 -15.32 -1.59
N LYS A 47 -10.34 -14.23 -2.20
CA LYS A 47 -11.78 -13.95 -2.30
C LYS A 47 -12.53 -15.04 -3.05
N TYR A 48 -12.00 -15.44 -4.21
CA TYR A 48 -12.62 -16.50 -5.02
C TYR A 48 -12.46 -17.88 -4.38
N GLY A 49 -11.38 -18.12 -3.65
CA GLY A 49 -11.12 -19.40 -2.98
C GLY A 49 -11.97 -19.61 -1.73
N ILE A 50 -12.29 -18.54 -0.97
CA ILE A 50 -13.02 -18.67 0.31
C ILE A 50 -14.52 -18.47 0.14
N GLY A 51 -14.95 -17.51 -0.70
CA GLY A 51 -16.36 -17.26 -0.94
C GLY A 51 -17.16 -16.84 0.29
N ARG A 52 -16.56 -16.06 1.21
CA ARG A 52 -17.25 -15.65 2.45
C ARG A 52 -18.34 -14.62 2.17
N GLN A 53 -19.56 -14.87 2.69
CA GLN A 53 -20.69 -13.96 2.57
C GLN A 53 -20.47 -12.66 3.36
N ARG A 54 -20.90 -11.52 2.80
CA ARG A 54 -20.78 -10.20 3.44
C ARG A 54 -21.88 -9.97 4.47
N PRO A 55 -21.62 -9.13 5.52
CA PRO A 55 -22.64 -8.85 6.57
C PRO A 55 -23.96 -8.32 6.00
N TYR A 56 -23.93 -7.35 5.07
CA TYR A 56 -25.16 -6.74 4.54
C TYR A 56 -26.09 -7.73 3.84
N SER A 57 -25.57 -8.81 3.30
CA SER A 57 -26.38 -9.79 2.55
C SER A 57 -27.33 -10.62 3.43
N PHE A 58 -27.16 -10.56 4.76
CA PHE A 58 -28.09 -11.20 5.70
C PHE A 58 -29.36 -10.38 5.92
N TYR A 59 -29.35 -9.09 5.61
CA TYR A 59 -30.48 -8.18 5.88
C TYR A 59 -31.19 -7.74 4.60
N GLN A 60 -30.53 -7.82 3.47
CA GLN A 60 -31.09 -7.36 2.20
C GLN A 60 -31.57 -8.56 1.38
N THR A 61 -32.88 -8.65 1.23
CA THR A 61 -33.52 -9.64 0.37
C THR A 61 -33.32 -9.24 -1.11
N ASN A 62 -33.08 -10.20 -1.95
CA ASN A 62 -32.89 -10.05 -3.41
C ASN A 62 -31.49 -9.55 -3.85
N ILE A 63 -30.45 -9.82 -3.06
CA ILE A 63 -29.08 -9.63 -3.55
C ILE A 63 -28.50 -11.00 -3.91
N ASP A 64 -28.71 -11.41 -5.15
CA ASP A 64 -28.01 -12.56 -5.73
C ASP A 64 -26.89 -12.03 -6.62
N ASP A 65 -25.89 -11.39 -5.96
CA ASP A 65 -24.77 -10.73 -6.59
C ASP A 65 -23.48 -11.46 -6.17
N ASP A 66 -22.65 -11.81 -7.13
CA ASP A 66 -21.32 -12.42 -6.93
C ASP A 66 -20.49 -11.67 -5.89
N GLU A 67 -20.67 -10.36 -5.76
CA GLU A 67 -19.95 -9.53 -4.80
C GLU A 67 -20.34 -9.83 -3.35
N SER A 68 -21.57 -10.39 -3.14
CA SER A 68 -22.06 -10.77 -1.81
C SER A 68 -21.20 -11.86 -1.15
N TYR A 69 -20.49 -12.66 -1.94
CA TYR A 69 -19.67 -13.78 -1.47
C TYR A 69 -18.17 -13.47 -1.49
N LYS A 70 -17.76 -12.18 -1.60
CA LYS A 70 -16.36 -11.78 -1.66
C LYS A 70 -15.95 -10.93 -0.44
N SER A 71 -16.38 -11.37 0.77
CA SER A 71 -16.07 -10.64 2.00
C SER A 71 -14.61 -10.81 2.43
N PHE A 72 -14.10 -12.03 2.48
CA PHE A 72 -12.77 -12.33 3.07
C PHE A 72 -11.67 -12.31 2.02
N PHE A 73 -10.62 -11.62 2.30
CA PHE A 73 -10.43 -10.55 3.28
C PHE A 73 -10.70 -9.18 2.62
N SER A 74 -10.74 -8.12 3.45
CA SER A 74 -11.05 -6.77 2.96
C SER A 74 -9.97 -6.24 2.02
N GLY A 75 -10.26 -6.16 0.72
CA GLY A 75 -9.34 -5.65 -0.28
C GLY A 75 -9.02 -4.17 -0.10
N HIS A 76 -10.01 -3.34 0.29
CA HIS A 76 -9.78 -1.92 0.58
C HIS A 76 -8.79 -1.75 1.73
N THR A 77 -8.99 -2.49 2.82
CA THR A 77 -8.08 -2.46 3.97
C THR A 77 -6.68 -2.93 3.59
N SER A 78 -6.60 -4.06 2.89
CA SER A 78 -5.32 -4.63 2.47
C SER A 78 -4.54 -3.64 1.57
N THR A 79 -5.23 -3.02 0.61
CA THR A 79 -4.60 -2.04 -0.29
C THR A 79 -4.15 -0.79 0.48
N ALA A 80 -4.99 -0.28 1.39
CA ALA A 80 -4.63 0.90 2.21
C ALA A 80 -3.41 0.61 3.08
N PHE A 81 -3.34 -0.58 3.70
CA PHE A 81 -2.19 -0.96 4.54
C PHE A 81 -0.94 -1.26 3.69
N ALA A 82 -1.08 -1.86 2.51
CA ALA A 82 0.06 -2.12 1.61
C ALA A 82 0.69 -0.80 1.15
N LEU A 83 -0.12 0.13 0.66
CA LEU A 83 0.35 1.44 0.23
C LEU A 83 0.84 2.30 1.41
N GLY A 84 0.12 2.27 2.53
CA GLY A 84 0.52 3.01 3.74
C GLY A 84 1.89 2.58 4.23
N THR A 85 2.12 1.26 4.29
CA THR A 85 3.41 0.68 4.70
C THR A 85 4.53 1.04 3.71
N SER A 86 4.31 0.88 2.40
CA SER A 86 5.33 1.20 1.39
C SER A 86 5.64 2.69 1.35
N THR A 87 4.61 3.54 1.45
CA THR A 87 4.78 5.01 1.48
C THR A 87 5.53 5.45 2.74
N ALA A 88 5.21 4.86 3.90
CA ALA A 88 5.93 5.16 5.13
C ALA A 88 7.43 4.83 4.99
N LYS A 89 7.74 3.63 4.49
CA LYS A 89 9.14 3.23 4.27
C LYS A 89 9.85 4.15 3.26
N MET A 90 9.15 4.50 2.18
CA MET A 90 9.67 5.40 1.17
C MET A 90 10.00 6.77 1.77
N LEU A 91 9.05 7.39 2.48
CA LEU A 91 9.26 8.71 3.09
C LEU A 91 10.37 8.66 4.15
N CYS A 92 10.44 7.61 4.97
CA CYS A 92 11.51 7.45 5.96
C CYS A 92 12.89 7.31 5.32
N ASN A 93 12.98 6.72 4.11
CA ASN A 93 14.25 6.53 3.41
C ASN A 93 14.71 7.77 2.62
N TYR A 94 13.78 8.62 2.19
CA TYR A 94 14.09 9.69 1.23
C TYR A 94 13.81 11.10 1.77
N THR A 95 13.29 11.22 3.00
CA THR A 95 13.04 12.53 3.61
C THR A 95 13.60 12.58 5.04
N SER A 96 13.76 13.78 5.57
CA SER A 96 14.18 14.01 6.97
C SER A 96 13.00 14.20 7.93
N PHE A 97 11.78 13.91 7.48
CA PHE A 97 10.58 14.03 8.32
C PHE A 97 10.62 13.05 9.49
N ASN A 98 9.91 13.39 10.55
CA ASN A 98 9.84 12.57 11.75
C ASN A 98 9.24 11.19 11.44
N THR A 99 10.04 10.14 11.62
CA THR A 99 9.67 8.74 11.32
C THR A 99 8.38 8.32 12.05
N LYS A 100 8.22 8.70 13.33
CA LYS A 100 7.03 8.33 14.11
C LYS A 100 5.78 9.00 13.52
N ALA A 101 5.87 10.26 13.12
CA ALA A 101 4.77 10.99 12.51
C ALA A 101 4.36 10.37 11.16
N ILE A 102 5.34 9.99 10.33
CA ILE A 102 5.09 9.32 9.04
C ILE A 102 4.29 8.02 9.28
N TRP A 103 4.80 7.13 10.15
CA TRP A 103 4.13 5.85 10.43
C TRP A 103 2.75 6.07 11.03
N ALA A 104 2.62 6.98 11.99
CA ALA A 104 1.33 7.27 12.63
C ALA A 104 0.30 7.75 11.59
N SER A 105 0.67 8.71 10.74
CA SER A 105 -0.27 9.28 9.75
C SER A 105 -0.70 8.24 8.71
N THR A 106 0.25 7.48 8.14
CA THR A 106 -0.07 6.49 7.09
C THR A 106 -0.93 5.34 7.63
N LEU A 107 -0.60 4.83 8.83
CA LEU A 107 -1.34 3.72 9.42
C LEU A 107 -2.70 4.18 9.97
N SER A 108 -2.84 5.42 10.45
CA SER A 108 -4.14 5.96 10.87
C SER A 108 -5.11 6.04 9.70
N LEU A 109 -4.66 6.52 8.54
CA LEU A 109 -5.49 6.58 7.32
C LEU A 109 -5.91 5.16 6.87
N ALA A 110 -4.98 4.21 6.92
CA ALA A 110 -5.28 2.82 6.56
C ALA A 110 -6.27 2.19 7.54
N THR A 111 -6.12 2.47 8.85
CA THR A 111 -7.04 1.99 9.90
C THR A 111 -8.43 2.60 9.73
N ALA A 112 -8.51 3.90 9.45
CA ALA A 112 -9.78 4.58 9.19
C ALA A 112 -10.50 3.96 7.98
N THR A 113 -9.75 3.62 6.92
CA THR A 113 -10.30 2.90 5.77
C THR A 113 -10.93 1.57 6.21
N GLY A 114 -10.20 0.78 7.01
CA GLY A 114 -10.70 -0.50 7.53
C GLY A 114 -11.94 -0.34 8.40
N TYR A 115 -11.92 0.62 9.31
CA TYR A 115 -13.07 0.92 10.19
C TYR A 115 -14.33 1.22 9.36
N LEU A 116 -14.20 2.04 8.33
CA LEU A 116 -15.33 2.41 7.47
C LEU A 116 -15.88 1.22 6.66
N ARG A 117 -15.08 0.18 6.41
CA ARG A 117 -15.58 -1.04 5.75
C ARG A 117 -16.46 -1.86 6.69
N ILE A 118 -16.14 -1.85 8.00
CA ILE A 118 -16.99 -2.49 9.04
C ILE A 118 -18.28 -1.66 9.22
N ALA A 119 -18.13 -0.33 9.39
CA ALA A 119 -19.26 0.58 9.59
C ALA A 119 -20.25 0.61 8.41
N ALA A 120 -19.80 0.20 7.22
CA ALA A 120 -20.66 0.10 6.02
C ALA A 120 -21.23 -1.31 5.80
N ASP A 121 -21.08 -2.22 6.75
CA ASP A 121 -21.50 -3.64 6.69
C ASP A 121 -20.95 -4.39 5.48
N LYS A 122 -19.83 -3.93 4.91
CA LYS A 122 -19.19 -4.59 3.75
C LYS A 122 -18.25 -5.71 4.17
N HIS A 123 -17.72 -5.65 5.40
CA HIS A 123 -16.72 -6.61 5.90
C HIS A 123 -16.86 -6.82 7.41
N TYR A 124 -16.59 -8.04 7.86
CA TYR A 124 -16.46 -8.34 9.28
C TYR A 124 -15.14 -7.78 9.83
N PHE A 125 -15.05 -7.62 11.14
CA PHE A 125 -13.81 -7.22 11.82
C PHE A 125 -12.63 -8.13 11.43
N THR A 126 -12.87 -9.44 11.37
CA THR A 126 -11.83 -10.42 10.99
C THR A 126 -11.32 -10.23 9.56
N ASP A 127 -12.20 -9.83 8.61
CA ASP A 127 -11.80 -9.54 7.21
C ASP A 127 -10.85 -8.33 7.17
N VAL A 128 -11.15 -7.34 7.99
CA VAL A 128 -10.35 -6.10 8.10
C VAL A 128 -9.01 -6.40 8.76
N LEU A 129 -9.02 -7.15 9.87
CA LEU A 129 -7.79 -7.51 10.59
C LEU A 129 -6.83 -8.31 9.71
N VAL A 130 -7.33 -9.35 9.03
CA VAL A 130 -6.51 -10.15 8.11
C VAL A 130 -6.05 -9.31 6.91
N GLY A 131 -6.93 -8.45 6.39
CA GLY A 131 -6.57 -7.51 5.32
C GLY A 131 -5.43 -6.59 5.72
N ALA A 132 -5.45 -6.07 6.95
CA ALA A 132 -4.39 -5.20 7.47
C ALA A 132 -3.06 -5.95 7.58
N ILE A 133 -3.07 -7.17 8.12
CA ILE A 133 -1.86 -8.00 8.26
C ILE A 133 -1.27 -8.33 6.89
N ILE A 134 -2.09 -8.83 5.96
CA ILE A 134 -1.62 -9.22 4.63
C ILE A 134 -1.13 -7.98 3.86
N GLY A 135 -1.89 -6.89 3.89
CA GLY A 135 -1.50 -5.65 3.22
C GLY A 135 -0.16 -5.12 3.72
N SER A 136 0.01 -5.03 5.05
CA SER A 136 1.28 -4.59 5.66
C SER A 136 2.44 -5.50 5.26
N THR A 137 2.22 -6.81 5.27
CA THR A 137 3.24 -7.81 4.90
C THR A 137 3.65 -7.66 3.43
N VAL A 138 2.67 -7.56 2.53
CA VAL A 138 2.91 -7.36 1.09
C VAL A 138 3.66 -6.04 0.87
N GLY A 139 3.17 -4.94 1.48
CA GLY A 139 3.81 -3.62 1.37
C GLY A 139 5.25 -3.63 1.85
N HIS A 140 5.51 -4.28 2.98
CA HIS A 140 6.85 -4.36 3.57
C HIS A 140 7.80 -5.20 2.68
N ILE A 141 7.42 -6.44 2.40
CA ILE A 141 8.29 -7.40 1.68
C ILE A 141 8.53 -6.95 0.25
N ALA A 142 7.46 -6.54 -0.44
CA ALA A 142 7.59 -6.12 -1.84
C ALA A 142 8.42 -4.83 -1.96
N PHE A 143 8.19 -3.86 -1.05
CA PHE A 143 9.01 -2.64 -1.04
C PHE A 143 10.49 -3.00 -0.85
N GLU A 144 10.83 -3.80 0.16
CA GLU A 144 12.23 -4.18 0.44
C GLU A 144 12.89 -4.84 -0.77
N LYS A 145 12.22 -5.84 -1.36
CA LYS A 145 12.78 -6.59 -2.48
C LYS A 145 12.94 -5.74 -3.74
N LEU A 146 11.91 -4.95 -4.08
CA LEU A 146 11.94 -4.12 -5.30
C LEU A 146 12.91 -2.95 -5.14
N HIS A 147 12.92 -2.31 -3.98
CA HIS A 147 13.81 -1.19 -3.67
C HIS A 147 15.29 -1.64 -3.67
N ARG A 148 15.57 -2.81 -3.08
CA ARG A 148 16.92 -3.37 -3.08
C ARG A 148 17.41 -3.70 -4.50
N ARG A 149 16.54 -4.28 -5.34
CA ARG A 149 16.86 -4.56 -6.76
C ARG A 149 17.14 -3.27 -7.53
N TYR A 150 16.35 -2.26 -7.28
CA TYR A 150 16.50 -0.95 -7.92
C TYR A 150 17.86 -0.32 -7.54
N ASN A 151 18.19 -0.28 -6.26
CA ASN A 151 19.46 0.29 -5.78
C ASN A 151 20.69 -0.48 -6.33
N LYS A 152 20.60 -1.81 -6.38
CA LYS A 152 21.67 -2.65 -6.96
C LYS A 152 21.86 -2.35 -8.45
N LYS A 153 20.75 -2.14 -9.19
CA LYS A 153 20.82 -1.80 -10.62
C LYS A 153 21.50 -0.45 -10.84
N ILE A 154 21.20 0.53 -10.01
CA ILE A 154 21.85 1.85 -10.06
C ILE A 154 23.34 1.72 -9.73
N SER A 155 23.69 1.03 -8.64
CA SER A 155 25.07 0.85 -8.20
C SER A 155 25.96 0.18 -9.26
N ASN A 156 25.37 -0.70 -10.06
CA ASN A 156 26.10 -1.45 -11.09
C ASN A 156 26.05 -0.80 -12.49
N SER A 157 25.37 0.35 -12.62
CA SER A 157 25.26 1.02 -13.93
C SER A 157 26.50 1.89 -14.19
N PRO A 158 27.23 1.66 -15.31
CA PRO A 158 28.36 2.52 -15.63
C PRO A 158 27.95 3.91 -16.17
N TYR A 159 26.66 4.10 -16.46
CA TYR A 159 26.15 5.33 -17.09
C TYR A 159 25.40 6.26 -16.14
N LEU A 160 25.25 5.86 -14.87
CA LEU A 160 24.49 6.68 -13.92
C LEU A 160 25.45 7.24 -12.84
N PRO A 161 25.30 8.52 -12.50
CA PRO A 161 26.11 9.09 -11.42
C PRO A 161 25.85 8.32 -10.12
N ARG A 162 26.93 7.95 -9.43
CA ARG A 162 26.84 7.28 -8.13
C ARG A 162 26.48 8.29 -7.06
N PHE A 163 25.29 8.18 -6.51
CA PHE A 163 24.89 8.95 -5.35
C PHE A 163 25.29 8.17 -4.09
N SER A 164 26.25 8.69 -3.36
CA SER A 164 26.57 8.15 -2.04
C SER A 164 25.61 8.78 -1.03
N TYR A 165 24.84 7.96 -0.37
CA TYR A 165 23.92 8.40 0.68
C TYR A 165 24.67 8.40 2.01
N SER A 166 24.99 9.58 2.50
CA SER A 166 25.28 9.80 3.91
C SER A 166 24.00 10.35 4.55
N PRO A 167 23.68 10.00 5.78
CA PRO A 167 22.48 10.53 6.44
C PRO A 167 22.50 12.07 6.61
N PHE A 168 23.64 12.73 6.31
CA PHE A 168 23.79 14.15 6.49
C PHE A 168 24.08 14.94 5.20
N ASN A 169 24.55 14.29 4.11
CA ASN A 169 24.90 15.01 2.88
C ASN A 169 24.78 14.10 1.65
N ILE A 170 24.31 14.67 0.55
CA ILE A 170 24.28 14.01 -0.76
C ILE A 170 25.53 14.50 -1.53
N TYR A 171 26.44 13.61 -1.84
CA TYR A 171 27.59 13.91 -2.69
C TYR A 171 27.39 13.31 -4.07
N LEU A 172 27.56 14.13 -5.10
CA LEU A 172 27.60 13.70 -6.47
C LEU A 172 29.03 13.24 -6.77
N ILE A 173 29.24 11.94 -6.94
CA ILE A 173 30.53 11.40 -7.38
C ILE A 173 30.45 11.31 -8.89
N VAL A 174 31.10 12.27 -9.58
CA VAL A 174 31.23 12.22 -11.03
C VAL A 174 32.48 11.39 -11.32
N PRO A 175 32.38 10.30 -12.10
CA PRO A 175 33.59 9.57 -12.52
C PRO A 175 34.40 10.48 -13.45
N LEU A 176 35.70 10.57 -13.20
CA LEU A 176 36.67 11.24 -14.07
C LEU A 176 36.91 10.42 -15.33
#